data_52371319e49f8bdf8f918349fd1ee65d
#
_entry.id   52371319e49f8bdf8f918349fd1ee65d
#
_cell.length_a   1.000
_cell.length_b   1.000
_cell.length_c   1.000
_cell.angle_alpha   90.00
_cell.angle_beta   90.00
_cell.angle_gamma   90.00
#
_symmetry.space_group_name_H-M   'P 1'
#
loop_
_entity.id
_entity.type
_entity.pdbx_description
1 polymer ?
#
loop_
_entity_poly.entity_id
_entity_poly.type
_entity_poly.pdbx_seq_one_letter_code
_entity_poly.pdbx_strand_id
1 'polypeptide(L)'
;MARILVVGDLILDKTTKVEVLGVCQENHNALKLKPIGIQNISQGGAGNIARGLENLKHDVVFFSQTVSQASVKTRYMSEHGLCMRLDEDCYVRMTRNECVEKVYDITRAVTRVPEIEAVVIDDYGKGFVSGLQSYGYVATDEHVNIHPT
;
A
#
# COMPACT_ATOMS: atom_id res chain seq x y z
N MET A 1 7.35 -23.41 -5.02
CA MET A 1 7.46 -21.95 -5.20
C MET A 1 6.25 -21.57 -6.03
N ALA A 2 5.22 -21.00 -5.39
CA ALA A 2 3.99 -20.65 -6.08
C ALA A 2 4.13 -19.29 -6.77
N ARG A 3 3.40 -19.08 -7.86
CA ARG A 3 3.20 -17.78 -8.48
C ARG A 3 1.90 -17.18 -8.00
N ILE A 4 1.99 -16.02 -7.34
CA ILE A 4 0.86 -15.41 -6.65
C ILE A 4 0.61 -14.01 -7.22
N LEU A 5 -0.66 -13.75 -7.57
CA LEU A 5 -1.11 -12.42 -7.94
C LEU A 5 -1.59 -11.69 -6.69
N VAL A 6 -1.05 -10.50 -6.45
CA VAL A 6 -1.53 -9.58 -5.41
C VAL A 6 -2.12 -8.34 -6.09
N VAL A 7 -3.36 -8.03 -5.77
CA VAL A 7 -4.08 -6.84 -6.28
C VAL A 7 -4.56 -6.05 -5.08
N GLY A 8 -4.19 -4.76 -4.97
CA GLY A 8 -4.65 -4.01 -3.81
C GLY A 8 -4.15 -2.59 -3.72
N ASP A 9 -4.59 -1.90 -2.67
CA ASP A 9 -4.23 -0.52 -2.41
C ASP A 9 -2.79 -0.42 -1.89
N LEU A 10 -1.95 0.33 -2.61
CA LEU A 10 -0.60 0.67 -2.16
C LEU A 10 -0.64 1.80 -1.14
N ILE A 11 0.05 1.61 -0.04
CA ILE A 11 0.31 2.65 0.97
C ILE A 11 1.82 2.82 1.07
N LEU A 12 2.29 4.03 1.27
CA LEU A 12 3.69 4.31 1.56
C LEU A 12 3.86 4.56 3.05
N ASP A 13 4.62 3.71 3.71
CA ASP A 13 5.04 3.91 5.09
C ASP A 13 6.39 4.63 5.12
N LYS A 14 6.41 5.86 5.64
CA LYS A 14 7.61 6.68 5.84
C LYS A 14 7.95 6.71 7.32
N THR A 15 9.20 6.48 7.66
CA THR A 15 9.70 6.61 9.03
C THR A 15 10.85 7.60 9.05
N THR A 16 10.70 8.68 9.81
CA THR A 16 11.70 9.71 10.02
C THR A 16 12.18 9.65 11.46
N LYS A 17 13.47 9.44 11.67
CA LYS A 17 14.06 9.59 12.99
C LYS A 17 14.17 11.05 13.36
N VAL A 18 13.80 11.38 14.60
CA VAL A 18 13.80 12.76 15.10
C VAL A 18 14.42 12.86 16.48
N GLU A 19 15.04 14.00 16.74
CA GLU A 19 15.41 14.48 18.05
C GLU A 19 14.29 15.40 18.57
N VAL A 20 13.86 15.20 19.80
CA VAL A 20 12.89 16.08 20.47
C VAL A 20 13.62 17.22 21.14
N LEU A 21 13.48 18.43 20.62
CA LEU A 21 14.15 19.64 21.13
C LEU A 21 13.37 20.31 22.28
N GLY A 22 12.24 19.74 22.70
CA GLY A 22 11.36 20.29 23.73
C GLY A 22 9.98 20.68 23.17
N VAL A 23 9.30 21.55 23.90
CA VAL A 23 7.99 22.06 23.47
C VAL A 23 8.13 23.33 22.61
N CYS A 24 7.15 23.54 21.73
CA CYS A 24 7.11 24.72 20.90
C CYS A 24 6.75 25.97 21.74
N GLN A 25 7.43 27.10 21.50
CA GLN A 25 7.13 28.35 22.20
C GLN A 25 5.76 28.94 21.83
N GLU A 26 5.30 28.65 20.60
CA GLU A 26 4.02 29.14 20.08
C GLU A 26 2.83 28.31 20.63
N ASN A 27 3.07 27.05 20.96
CA ASN A 27 2.06 26.16 21.54
C ASN A 27 2.74 25.10 22.44
N HIS A 28 2.55 25.24 23.74
CA HIS A 28 3.16 24.34 24.74
C HIS A 28 2.66 22.88 24.68
N ASN A 29 1.61 22.58 23.89
CA ASN A 29 1.17 21.21 23.64
C ASN A 29 1.83 20.60 22.39
N ALA A 30 2.60 21.38 21.64
CA ALA A 30 3.30 20.91 20.44
C ALA A 30 4.77 20.63 20.73
N LEU A 31 5.29 19.54 20.16
CA LEU A 31 6.70 19.17 20.25
C LEU A 31 7.48 19.85 19.12
N LYS A 32 8.66 20.34 19.45
CA LYS A 32 9.65 20.80 18.47
C LYS A 32 10.54 19.63 18.09
N LEU A 33 10.40 19.17 16.85
CA LEU A 33 11.11 18.00 16.33
C LEU A 33 12.17 18.45 15.32
N LYS A 34 13.36 17.83 15.39
CA LYS A 34 14.44 17.98 14.42
C LYS A 34 14.69 16.65 13.76
N PRO A 35 14.48 16.52 12.43
CA PRO A 35 14.83 15.29 11.72
C PRO A 35 16.32 15.00 11.83
N ILE A 36 16.65 13.70 12.09
CA ILE A 36 18.03 13.21 12.17
C ILE A 36 18.13 11.97 11.26
N GLY A 37 19.09 12.02 10.33
CA GLY A 37 19.35 10.91 9.42
C GLY A 37 18.40 10.84 8.20
N ILE A 38 18.46 9.71 7.51
CA ILE A 38 17.73 9.47 6.26
C ILE A 38 16.34 8.93 6.59
N GLN A 39 15.32 9.44 5.87
CA GLN A 39 13.98 8.91 5.93
C GLN A 39 13.94 7.49 5.32
N ASN A 40 13.37 6.54 6.05
CA ASN A 40 13.10 5.20 5.53
C ASN A 40 11.70 5.18 4.91
N ILE A 41 11.61 4.63 3.70
CA ILE A 41 10.36 4.49 2.96
C ILE A 41 10.17 3.01 2.64
N SER A 42 9.00 2.48 2.95
CA SER A 42 8.61 1.11 2.62
C SER A 42 7.20 1.05 2.07
N GLN A 43 6.90 0.00 1.32
CA GLN A 43 5.56 -0.27 0.86
C GLN A 43 4.74 -0.90 2.00
N GLY A 44 3.58 -0.31 2.27
CA GLY A 44 2.54 -0.81 3.15
C GLY A 44 1.30 -1.23 2.35
N GLY A 45 0.21 -1.57 3.05
CA GLY A 45 -0.99 -2.10 2.41
C GLY A 45 -0.67 -3.36 1.62
N ALA A 46 -1.26 -3.51 0.44
CA ALA A 46 -1.03 -4.65 -0.45
C ALA A 46 0.45 -4.84 -0.82
N GLY A 47 1.24 -3.76 -0.86
CA GLY A 47 2.68 -3.84 -1.08
C GLY A 47 3.44 -4.55 0.05
N ASN A 48 2.93 -4.48 1.29
CA ASN A 48 3.51 -5.24 2.41
C ASN A 48 3.24 -6.74 2.27
N ILE A 49 2.04 -7.12 1.80
CA ILE A 49 1.68 -8.51 1.52
C ILE A 49 2.57 -9.06 0.39
N ALA A 50 2.69 -8.33 -0.72
CA ALA A 50 3.54 -8.72 -1.84
C ALA A 50 4.98 -8.99 -1.38
N ARG A 51 5.58 -8.06 -0.65
CA ARG A 51 6.93 -8.23 -0.09
C ARG A 51 7.04 -9.40 0.90
N GLY A 52 6.00 -9.63 1.72
CA GLY A 52 5.96 -10.78 2.64
C GLY A 52 6.01 -12.11 1.89
N LEU A 53 5.25 -12.24 0.82
CA LEU A 53 5.23 -13.42 -0.05
C LEU A 53 6.55 -13.61 -0.79
N GLU A 54 7.16 -12.53 -1.30
CA GLU A 54 8.51 -12.57 -1.91
C GLU A 54 9.58 -13.06 -0.92
N ASN A 55 9.50 -12.62 0.35
CA ASN A 55 10.41 -13.09 1.41
C ASN A 55 10.23 -14.59 1.70
N LEU A 56 9.03 -15.13 1.50
CA LEU A 56 8.73 -16.56 1.56
C LEU A 56 9.13 -17.31 0.27
N LYS A 57 9.80 -16.62 -0.66
CA LYS A 57 10.30 -17.18 -1.93
C LYS A 57 9.19 -17.56 -2.92
N HIS A 58 8.06 -16.90 -2.86
CA HIS A 58 7.06 -16.98 -3.92
C HIS A 58 7.39 -16.01 -5.06
N ASP A 59 6.93 -16.35 -6.28
CA ASP A 59 6.96 -15.44 -7.43
C ASP A 59 5.71 -14.56 -7.38
N VAL A 60 5.88 -13.24 -7.15
CA VAL A 60 4.75 -12.33 -6.92
C VAL A 60 4.56 -11.40 -8.11
N VAL A 61 3.33 -11.37 -8.60
CA VAL A 61 2.88 -10.36 -9.56
C VAL A 61 2.00 -9.36 -8.80
N PHE A 62 2.39 -8.10 -8.74
CA PHE A 62 1.72 -7.09 -7.93
C PHE A 62 1.09 -6.00 -8.79
N PHE A 63 -0.21 -5.74 -8.58
CA PHE A 63 -0.96 -4.66 -9.20
C PHE A 63 -1.57 -3.73 -8.15
N SER A 64 -1.32 -2.45 -8.32
CA SER A 64 -1.85 -1.38 -7.47
C SER A 64 -1.99 -0.08 -8.27
N GLN A 65 -2.47 0.98 -7.63
CA GLN A 65 -2.31 2.33 -8.14
C GLN A 65 -0.82 2.73 -8.20
N THR A 66 -0.53 3.83 -8.87
CA THR A 66 0.83 4.36 -8.96
C THR A 66 1.30 4.91 -7.61
N VAL A 67 2.62 4.98 -7.43
CA VAL A 67 3.24 5.54 -6.22
C VAL A 67 2.78 6.97 -5.93
N SER A 68 2.55 7.78 -6.98
CA SER A 68 2.06 9.16 -6.86
C SER A 68 0.60 9.25 -6.39
N GLN A 69 -0.15 8.17 -6.47
CA GLN A 69 -1.54 8.05 -6.02
C GLN A 69 -1.68 7.27 -4.71
N ALA A 70 -0.57 6.83 -4.13
CA ALA A 70 -0.57 6.08 -2.88
C ALA A 70 -0.83 7.01 -1.68
N SER A 71 -1.63 6.54 -0.72
CA SER A 71 -1.70 7.17 0.59
C SER A 71 -0.36 7.07 1.31
N VAL A 72 0.00 8.07 2.08
CA VAL A 72 1.28 8.14 2.79
C VAL A 72 1.04 8.19 4.29
N LYS A 73 1.72 7.33 5.03
CA LYS A 73 1.73 7.31 6.50
C LYS A 73 3.13 7.63 7.00
N THR A 74 3.32 8.85 7.50
CA THR A 74 4.60 9.30 8.02
C THR A 74 4.64 9.16 9.54
N ARG A 75 5.64 8.43 10.07
CA ARG A 75 5.92 8.28 11.49
C ARG A 75 7.21 9.01 11.85
N TYR A 76 7.12 9.86 12.85
CA TYR A 76 8.27 10.55 13.45
C TYR A 76 8.66 9.84 14.73
N MET A 77 9.83 9.22 14.73
CA MET A 77 10.30 8.32 15.79
C MET A 77 11.50 8.93 16.51
N SER A 78 11.41 9.12 17.83
CA SER A 78 12.54 9.43 18.70
C SER A 78 13.11 8.16 19.32
N GLU A 79 14.15 8.30 20.14
CA GLU A 79 14.67 7.22 21.00
C GLU A 79 13.64 6.70 22.01
N HIS A 80 12.65 7.51 22.37
CA HIS A 80 11.58 7.15 23.29
C HIS A 80 10.33 6.59 22.58
N GLY A 81 10.35 6.43 21.26
CA GLY A 81 9.26 5.88 20.47
C GLY A 81 8.57 6.88 19.52
N LEU A 82 7.32 6.61 19.22
CA LEU A 82 6.53 7.41 18.27
C LEU A 82 6.17 8.77 18.88
N CYS A 83 6.66 9.85 18.24
CA CYS A 83 6.33 11.22 18.62
C CYS A 83 5.09 11.76 17.91
N MET A 84 4.97 11.45 16.62
CA MET A 84 3.87 11.93 15.77
C MET A 84 3.66 10.97 14.60
N ARG A 85 2.40 10.84 14.20
CA ARG A 85 2.01 10.20 12.94
C ARG A 85 1.20 11.19 12.11
N LEU A 86 1.56 11.29 10.84
CA LEU A 86 0.83 12.06 9.84
C LEU A 86 0.30 11.09 8.78
N ASP A 87 -1.01 11.10 8.57
CA ASP A 87 -1.66 10.30 7.53
C ASP A 87 -2.15 11.25 6.42
N GLU A 88 -1.58 11.08 5.24
CA GLU A 88 -1.94 11.79 4.02
C GLU A 88 -2.70 10.83 3.12
N ASP A 89 -4.01 10.81 3.29
CA ASP A 89 -4.87 9.90 2.55
C ASP A 89 -5.12 10.39 1.13
N CYS A 90 -4.88 9.50 0.17
CA CYS A 90 -5.22 9.69 -1.22
C CYS A 90 -6.29 8.65 -1.61
N TYR A 91 -7.39 9.12 -2.20
CA TYR A 91 -8.43 8.26 -2.76
C TYR A 91 -8.32 8.25 -4.27
N VAL A 92 -8.04 7.08 -4.83
CA VAL A 92 -7.89 6.90 -6.28
C VAL A 92 -9.27 6.86 -6.93
N ARG A 93 -9.47 7.76 -7.90
CA ARG A 93 -10.65 7.74 -8.76
C ARG A 93 -10.21 7.35 -10.16
N MET A 94 -10.38 6.07 -10.48
CA MET A 94 -10.07 5.60 -11.83
C MET A 94 -11.20 5.92 -12.80
N THR A 95 -10.82 6.38 -13.97
CA THR A 95 -11.74 6.46 -15.11
C THR A 95 -12.04 5.06 -15.65
N ARG A 96 -13.11 4.94 -16.45
CA ARG A 96 -13.43 3.67 -17.10
C ARG A 96 -12.27 3.13 -17.95
N ASN A 97 -11.58 4.00 -18.67
CA ASN A 97 -10.45 3.58 -19.53
C ASN A 97 -9.29 3.05 -18.69
N GLU A 98 -8.92 3.73 -17.60
CA GLU A 98 -7.88 3.25 -16.69
C GLU A 98 -8.25 1.90 -16.06
N CYS A 99 -9.52 1.70 -15.69
CA CYS A 99 -9.98 0.40 -15.19
C CYS A 99 -9.84 -0.69 -16.24
N VAL A 100 -10.28 -0.43 -17.49
CA VAL A 100 -10.17 -1.38 -18.60
C VAL A 100 -8.72 -1.76 -18.86
N GLU A 101 -7.80 -0.79 -18.90
CA GLU A 101 -6.37 -1.04 -19.06
C GLU A 101 -5.81 -1.91 -17.94
N LYS A 102 -6.12 -1.59 -16.68
CA LYS A 102 -5.66 -2.37 -15.52
C LYS A 102 -6.20 -3.78 -15.53
N VAL A 103 -7.48 -3.97 -15.85
CA VAL A 103 -8.08 -5.31 -15.97
C VAL A 103 -7.43 -6.09 -17.10
N TYR A 104 -7.17 -5.47 -18.24
CA TYR A 104 -6.46 -6.11 -19.33
C TYR A 104 -5.06 -6.59 -18.90
N ASP A 105 -4.31 -5.75 -18.18
CA ASP A 105 -2.98 -6.08 -17.67
C ASP A 105 -3.06 -7.25 -16.66
N ILE A 106 -4.03 -7.22 -15.75
CA ILE A 106 -4.27 -8.29 -14.76
C ILE A 106 -4.61 -9.59 -15.50
N THR A 107 -5.57 -9.55 -16.42
CA THR A 107 -5.98 -10.72 -17.21
C THR A 107 -4.80 -11.30 -17.98
N ARG A 108 -4.01 -10.45 -18.60
CA ARG A 108 -2.80 -10.86 -19.32
C ARG A 108 -1.77 -11.50 -18.39
N ALA A 109 -1.64 -11.03 -17.16
CA ALA A 109 -0.73 -11.63 -16.17
C ALA A 109 -1.22 -13.02 -15.74
N VAL A 110 -2.53 -13.18 -15.52
CA VAL A 110 -3.16 -14.45 -15.11
C VAL A 110 -3.07 -15.51 -16.22
N THR A 111 -3.19 -15.11 -17.49
CA THR A 111 -3.19 -16.05 -18.63
C THR A 111 -1.79 -16.43 -19.12
N ARG A 112 -0.72 -15.83 -18.56
CA ARG A 112 0.67 -16.18 -18.93
C ARG A 112 1.16 -17.42 -18.20
N VAL A 113 2.08 -18.14 -18.83
CA VAL A 113 2.81 -19.27 -18.24
C VAL A 113 4.07 -18.73 -17.52
N PRO A 114 4.38 -19.16 -16.30
CA PRO A 114 3.64 -20.10 -15.45
C PRO A 114 2.31 -19.56 -14.93
N GLU A 115 1.35 -20.43 -14.72
CA GLU A 115 0.01 -20.10 -14.26
C GLU A 115 0.03 -19.49 -12.85
N ILE A 116 -0.90 -18.56 -12.59
CA ILE A 116 -1.14 -18.03 -11.25
C ILE A 116 -1.82 -19.11 -10.40
N GLU A 117 -1.20 -19.47 -9.28
CA GLU A 117 -1.70 -20.49 -8.36
C GLU A 117 -2.61 -19.92 -7.27
N ALA A 118 -2.46 -18.64 -6.97
CA ALA A 118 -3.30 -17.94 -6.00
C ALA A 118 -3.46 -16.46 -6.32
N VAL A 119 -4.58 -15.88 -5.91
CA VAL A 119 -4.86 -14.44 -6.00
C VAL A 119 -5.15 -13.91 -4.61
N VAL A 120 -4.50 -12.83 -4.24
CA VAL A 120 -4.73 -12.08 -3.01
C VAL A 120 -5.27 -10.70 -3.37
N ILE A 121 -6.42 -10.33 -2.83
CA ILE A 121 -7.00 -9.00 -2.97
C ILE A 121 -6.96 -8.32 -1.62
N ASP A 122 -6.35 -7.12 -1.55
CA ASP A 122 -6.17 -6.37 -0.32
C ASP A 122 -6.72 -4.95 -0.48
N ASP A 123 -7.92 -4.72 0.07
CA ASP A 123 -8.67 -3.47 -0.07
C ASP A 123 -8.61 -2.65 1.22
N TYR A 124 -7.85 -1.56 1.21
CA TYR A 124 -7.79 -0.56 2.28
C TYR A 124 -8.79 0.59 2.10
N GLY A 125 -9.72 0.49 1.16
CA GLY A 125 -10.69 1.54 0.86
C GLY A 125 -10.04 2.80 0.28
N LYS A 126 -8.90 2.68 -0.42
CA LYS A 126 -8.21 3.81 -1.06
C LYS A 126 -8.58 3.99 -2.52
N GLY A 127 -9.52 3.20 -3.01
CA GLY A 127 -10.20 3.42 -4.28
C GLY A 127 -9.67 2.62 -5.47
N PHE A 128 -8.51 1.96 -5.36
CA PHE A 128 -8.00 1.14 -6.45
C PHE A 128 -8.85 -0.11 -6.65
N VAL A 129 -9.03 -0.91 -5.59
CA VAL A 129 -9.85 -2.14 -5.66
C VAL A 129 -11.31 -1.82 -5.94
N SER A 130 -11.89 -0.86 -5.21
CA SER A 130 -13.29 -0.46 -5.44
C SER A 130 -13.53 0.15 -6.82
N GLY A 131 -12.53 0.80 -7.40
CA GLY A 131 -12.57 1.28 -8.78
C GLY A 131 -12.68 0.14 -9.77
N LEU A 132 -11.87 -0.92 -9.62
CA LEU A 132 -11.96 -2.13 -10.44
C LEU A 132 -13.33 -2.81 -10.31
N GLN A 133 -13.86 -2.92 -9.09
CA GLN A 133 -15.18 -3.51 -8.81
C GLN A 133 -16.34 -2.73 -9.45
N SER A 134 -16.26 -1.39 -9.41
CA SER A 134 -17.32 -0.51 -9.93
C SER A 134 -17.61 -0.70 -11.41
N TYR A 135 -16.68 -1.26 -12.16
CA TYR A 135 -16.82 -1.54 -13.59
C TYR A 135 -17.08 -3.03 -13.90
N GLY A 136 -17.51 -3.81 -12.90
CA GLY A 136 -17.93 -5.21 -13.07
C GLY A 136 -16.78 -6.21 -13.19
N TYR A 137 -15.59 -5.81 -12.82
CA TYR A 137 -14.41 -6.68 -12.81
C TYR A 137 -14.20 -7.24 -11.39
N VAL A 138 -15.03 -8.20 -11.02
CA VAL A 138 -14.92 -8.87 -9.72
C VAL A 138 -14.20 -10.20 -9.91
N ALA A 139 -13.24 -10.48 -9.05
CA ALA A 139 -12.74 -11.84 -8.89
C ALA A 139 -13.91 -12.73 -8.47
N THR A 140 -14.13 -13.81 -9.20
CA THR A 140 -15.17 -14.81 -8.91
C THR A 140 -14.90 -15.54 -7.60
N ASP A 141 -15.93 -16.15 -7.01
CA ASP A 141 -16.03 -16.74 -5.67
C ASP A 141 -14.96 -17.78 -5.24
N GLU A 142 -13.95 -18.04 -6.05
CA GLU A 142 -12.88 -19.00 -5.74
C GLU A 142 -11.60 -18.36 -5.15
N HIS A 143 -11.59 -17.05 -4.87
CA HIS A 143 -10.41 -16.34 -4.43
C HIS A 143 -10.51 -15.89 -2.97
N VAL A 144 -9.42 -16.07 -2.22
CA VAL A 144 -9.32 -15.69 -0.80
C VAL A 144 -9.29 -14.18 -0.65
N ASN A 145 -10.36 -13.60 -0.08
CA ASN A 145 -10.39 -12.21 0.36
C ASN A 145 -9.82 -12.12 1.78
N ILE A 146 -8.74 -11.39 1.97
CA ILE A 146 -8.22 -11.03 3.28
C ILE A 146 -8.64 -9.58 3.54
N HIS A 147 -9.67 -9.38 4.36
CA HIS A 147 -10.02 -8.05 4.84
C HIS A 147 -9.20 -7.74 6.09
N PRO A 148 -8.52 -6.59 6.16
CA PRO A 148 -7.96 -6.13 7.43
C PRO A 148 -9.10 -5.77 8.38
N THR A 149 -9.10 -6.37 9.55
CA THR A 149 -9.94 -6.00 10.71
C THR A 149 -9.41 -4.77 11.39
#